data_187766bc8d952142f9cc4af4859377a9
#
_entry.id   187766bc8d952142f9cc4af4859377a9
#
_cell.length_a   1.000
_cell.length_b   1.000
_cell.length_c   1.000
_cell.angle_alpha   90.00
_cell.angle_beta   90.00
_cell.angle_gamma   90.00
#
_symmetry.space_group_name_H-M   'P 1'
#
loop_
_entity.id
_entity.type
_entity.pdbx_description
1 polymer ?
#
loop_
_entity_poly.entity_id
_entity_poly.type
_entity_poly.pdbx_seq_one_letter_code
_entity_poly.pdbx_strand_id
1 'polypeptide(L)'
;MTLKEEAMTLQIGLIGASGFVIASDRLVQKQQYLNLKTPMHSSRTKKIQVFLEHGLVLAYAGQNPPTLFGYKLRDAWGTVSSDETVRRASDKWFQENPTCHVTRESEIIVGHVGDAMLWHVSGVLNKATVMQYDKDTVMQYDKAITRNSLSLAPFLTEHFYDPNLPISTLETLAALTIWYGERQGNTTIRGLDGVTCENGIIEEWSAEKIAKMNQRCELIHARIKAAIVES
;
A
#
# COMPACT_ATOMS: atom_id res chain seq x y z
N MET A 1 1.43 32.05 -2.71
CA MET A 1 1.81 30.92 -1.86
C MET A 1 1.45 29.66 -2.65
N THR A 2 2.39 29.15 -3.43
CA THR A 2 2.19 27.95 -4.26
C THR A 2 2.18 26.74 -3.35
N LEU A 3 1.03 26.07 -3.23
CA LEU A 3 0.93 24.76 -2.63
C LEU A 3 1.92 23.84 -3.37
N LYS A 4 2.98 23.41 -2.71
CA LYS A 4 3.83 22.35 -3.24
C LYS A 4 2.96 21.11 -3.36
N GLU A 5 2.76 20.62 -4.59
CA GLU A 5 2.16 19.29 -4.81
C GLU A 5 3.04 18.27 -4.08
N GLU A 6 2.50 17.71 -3.04
CA GLU A 6 3.16 16.68 -2.27
C GLU A 6 3.08 15.35 -3.03
N ALA A 7 4.22 14.70 -3.22
CA ALA A 7 4.26 13.36 -3.79
C ALA A 7 3.44 12.43 -2.90
N MET A 8 2.33 11.91 -3.44
CA MET A 8 1.46 10.98 -2.73
C MET A 8 1.64 9.56 -3.28
N THR A 9 1.53 8.60 -2.43
CA THR A 9 1.45 7.18 -2.77
C THR A 9 0.14 6.66 -2.21
N LEU A 10 -0.54 5.84 -2.98
CA LEU A 10 -1.72 5.11 -2.53
C LEU A 10 -1.36 3.63 -2.44
N GLN A 11 -1.48 3.09 -1.26
CA GLN A 11 -1.31 1.66 -0.99
C GLN A 11 -2.45 1.13 -0.12
N ILE A 12 -2.75 -0.13 -0.27
CA ILE A 12 -3.83 -0.79 0.46
C ILE A 12 -3.47 -2.24 0.78
N GLY A 13 -3.78 -2.67 2.00
CA GLY A 13 -3.73 -4.06 2.41
C GLY A 13 -5.09 -4.50 2.91
N LEU A 14 -5.60 -5.63 2.45
CA LEU A 14 -6.91 -6.19 2.78
C LEU A 14 -6.75 -7.65 3.20
N ILE A 15 -7.24 -7.99 4.39
CA ILE A 15 -7.26 -9.38 4.88
C ILE A 15 -8.61 -10.01 4.54
N GLY A 16 -8.59 -11.23 4.06
CA GLY A 16 -9.76 -12.01 3.72
C GLY A 16 -9.81 -13.37 4.39
N ALA A 17 -10.82 -14.14 4.07
CA ALA A 17 -11.06 -15.45 4.67
C ALA A 17 -9.89 -16.45 4.49
N SER A 18 -9.15 -16.38 3.39
CA SER A 18 -8.10 -17.33 3.02
C SER A 18 -6.71 -16.70 2.86
N GLY A 19 -6.54 -15.42 3.24
CA GLY A 19 -5.26 -14.72 3.08
C GLY A 19 -5.42 -13.21 3.01
N PHE A 20 -4.59 -12.55 2.21
CA PHE A 20 -4.62 -11.09 2.08
C PHE A 20 -4.21 -10.62 0.67
N VAL A 21 -4.55 -9.37 0.39
CA VAL A 21 -4.15 -8.66 -0.83
C VAL A 21 -3.42 -7.38 -0.43
N ILE A 22 -2.30 -7.09 -1.09
CA ILE A 22 -1.62 -5.79 -1.01
C ILE A 22 -1.57 -5.20 -2.41
N ALA A 23 -2.04 -3.96 -2.58
CA ALA A 23 -1.94 -3.23 -3.84
C ALA A 23 -1.38 -1.83 -3.63
N SER A 24 -0.75 -1.28 -4.66
CA SER A 24 -0.16 0.05 -4.65
C SER A 24 -0.19 0.69 -6.03
N ASP A 25 -0.15 2.02 -6.09
CA ASP A 25 0.19 2.74 -7.30
C ASP A 25 1.68 2.58 -7.64
N ARG A 26 2.06 2.91 -8.89
CA ARG A 26 3.44 2.72 -9.40
C ARG A 26 4.22 4.01 -9.60
N LEU A 27 3.62 5.16 -9.35
CA LEU A 27 4.31 6.42 -9.60
C LEU A 27 5.27 6.77 -8.46
N VAL A 28 6.53 6.95 -8.78
CA VAL A 28 7.55 7.52 -7.89
C VAL A 28 7.96 8.87 -8.46
N GLN A 29 7.70 9.92 -7.68
CA GLN A 29 8.20 11.26 -7.99
C GLN A 29 9.56 11.44 -7.32
N LYS A 30 10.61 11.57 -8.10
CA LYS A 30 11.93 11.96 -7.59
C LYS A 30 11.94 13.47 -7.38
N GLN A 31 11.83 13.94 -6.15
CA GLN A 31 12.21 15.31 -5.84
C GLN A 31 13.73 15.43 -5.95
N GLN A 32 14.21 16.10 -6.98
CA GLN A 32 15.59 16.56 -6.95
C GLN A 32 15.66 17.75 -5.99
N TYR A 33 16.30 17.54 -4.86
CA TYR A 33 16.80 18.62 -4.02
C TYR A 33 17.96 19.27 -4.76
N LEU A 34 17.70 20.20 -5.62
CA LEU A 34 18.69 21.23 -6.04
C LEU A 34 18.10 22.08 -7.19
N ASN A 35 17.92 23.34 -6.87
CA ASN A 35 17.87 24.48 -7.81
C ASN A 35 16.98 24.38 -9.05
N LEU A 36 15.70 24.69 -8.83
CA LEU A 36 14.87 25.68 -9.54
C LEU A 36 14.59 25.56 -11.04
N LYS A 37 15.11 24.65 -11.83
CA LYS A 37 14.77 24.60 -13.29
C LYS A 37 14.79 23.21 -13.93
N THR A 38 14.97 22.15 -13.22
CA THR A 38 14.92 20.80 -13.81
C THR A 38 13.52 20.21 -13.74
N PRO A 39 12.98 19.64 -14.83
CA PRO A 39 11.67 19.02 -14.83
C PRO A 39 11.66 17.84 -13.83
N MET A 40 10.57 17.71 -13.08
CA MET A 40 10.35 16.58 -12.18
C MET A 40 10.40 15.28 -12.99
N HIS A 41 11.40 14.44 -12.76
CA HIS A 41 11.44 13.11 -13.34
C HIS A 41 10.52 12.19 -12.54
N SER A 42 9.41 11.77 -13.17
CA SER A 42 8.57 10.71 -12.65
C SER A 42 9.00 9.37 -13.27
N SER A 43 9.15 8.34 -12.46
CA SER A 43 9.38 6.98 -12.92
C SER A 43 8.29 6.05 -12.40
N ARG A 44 7.87 5.08 -13.22
CA ARG A 44 7.01 3.99 -12.77
C ARG A 44 7.90 2.91 -12.16
N THR A 45 7.79 2.74 -10.86
CA THR A 45 8.63 1.79 -10.11
C THR A 45 7.73 0.87 -9.30
N LYS A 46 8.15 -0.36 -9.14
CA LYS A 46 7.49 -1.32 -8.26
C LYS A 46 7.67 -0.84 -6.81
N LYS A 47 6.56 -0.63 -6.10
CA LYS A 47 6.55 -0.22 -4.69
C LYS A 47 6.28 -1.40 -3.75
N ILE A 48 6.09 -2.59 -4.32
CA ILE A 48 5.89 -3.82 -3.57
C ILE A 48 7.13 -4.69 -3.69
N GLN A 49 7.63 -5.15 -2.57
CA GLN A 49 8.76 -6.07 -2.44
C GLN A 49 8.26 -7.42 -1.92
N VAL A 50 8.73 -8.51 -2.53
CA VAL A 50 8.34 -9.87 -2.16
C VAL A 50 9.59 -10.67 -1.79
N PHE A 51 9.54 -11.35 -0.67
CA PHE A 51 10.58 -12.27 -0.20
C PHE A 51 9.95 -13.66 -0.02
N LEU A 52 9.89 -14.40 -1.11
CA LEU A 52 9.20 -15.70 -1.18
C LEU A 52 9.69 -16.70 -0.14
N GLU A 53 11.00 -16.76 0.08
CA GLU A 53 11.63 -17.69 1.03
C GLU A 53 11.17 -17.45 2.49
N HIS A 54 10.70 -16.25 2.80
CA HIS A 54 10.25 -15.85 4.12
C HIS A 54 8.74 -15.62 4.20
N GLY A 55 8.02 -15.79 3.09
CA GLY A 55 6.60 -15.52 3.04
C GLY A 55 6.24 -14.05 3.29
N LEU A 56 7.17 -13.11 3.02
CA LEU A 56 7.01 -11.69 3.32
C LEU A 56 6.67 -10.88 2.07
N VAL A 57 5.74 -9.94 2.24
CA VAL A 57 5.37 -8.93 1.24
C VAL A 57 5.36 -7.56 1.90
N LEU A 58 6.01 -6.58 1.28
CA LEU A 58 6.07 -5.22 1.79
C LEU A 58 5.66 -4.22 0.71
N ALA A 59 4.79 -3.27 1.07
CA ALA A 59 4.49 -2.11 0.24
C ALA A 59 4.96 -0.83 0.92
N TYR A 60 5.49 0.10 0.14
CA TYR A 60 6.15 1.31 0.65
C TYR A 60 5.49 2.57 0.14
N ALA A 61 5.24 3.50 1.07
CA ALA A 61 4.84 4.87 0.78
C ALA A 61 5.79 5.87 1.45
N GLY A 62 5.94 7.05 0.85
CA GLY A 62 6.78 8.13 1.40
C GLY A 62 7.92 8.54 0.48
N GLN A 63 8.72 9.51 0.94
CA GLN A 63 9.73 10.18 0.11
C GLN A 63 11.01 9.38 -0.15
N ASN A 64 11.37 8.47 0.69
CA ASN A 64 12.48 7.55 0.48
C ASN A 64 11.95 6.18 0.83
N PRO A 65 11.39 5.46 -0.13
CA PRO A 65 10.88 4.13 0.15
C PRO A 65 12.01 3.32 0.77
N PRO A 66 11.81 2.81 1.99
CA PRO A 66 12.84 2.09 2.72
C PRO A 66 13.01 0.69 2.14
N THR A 67 13.42 0.61 0.87
CA THR A 67 13.69 -0.70 0.22
C THR A 67 14.67 -1.53 1.02
N LEU A 68 15.64 -0.86 1.68
CA LEU A 68 16.57 -1.51 2.60
C LEU A 68 15.91 -2.02 3.88
N PHE A 69 14.79 -1.45 4.29
CA PHE A 69 14.02 -1.97 5.44
C PHE A 69 13.57 -3.40 5.21
N GLY A 70 13.06 -3.71 4.01
CA GLY A 70 12.65 -5.06 3.66
C GLY A 70 13.76 -6.10 3.82
N TYR A 71 14.98 -5.77 3.41
CA TYR A 71 16.13 -6.65 3.60
C TYR A 71 16.47 -6.83 5.09
N LYS A 72 16.44 -5.77 5.88
CA LYS A 72 16.67 -5.86 7.34
C LYS A 72 15.60 -6.66 8.05
N LEU A 73 14.33 -6.48 7.65
CA LEU A 73 13.23 -7.26 8.20
C LEU A 73 13.37 -8.75 7.83
N ARG A 74 13.68 -9.06 6.57
CA ARG A 74 13.96 -10.41 6.11
C ARG A 74 15.07 -11.08 6.93
N ASP A 75 16.19 -10.38 7.12
CA ASP A 75 17.34 -10.93 7.83
C ASP A 75 17.07 -11.16 9.33
N ALA A 76 16.10 -10.46 9.90
CA ALA A 76 15.64 -10.62 11.28
C ALA A 76 14.52 -11.66 11.43
N TRP A 77 13.92 -12.13 10.33
CA TRP A 77 12.73 -12.97 10.36
C TRP A 77 13.04 -14.36 10.95
N GLY A 78 12.11 -14.86 11.77
CA GLY A 78 12.21 -16.19 12.36
C GLY A 78 13.06 -16.26 13.65
N THR A 79 13.62 -15.15 14.12
CA THR A 79 14.39 -15.12 15.37
C THR A 79 13.52 -15.02 16.62
N VAL A 80 12.36 -14.41 16.49
CA VAL A 80 11.33 -14.24 17.52
C VAL A 80 9.94 -14.29 16.86
N SER A 81 8.86 -13.99 17.58
CA SER A 81 7.52 -13.89 16.97
C SER A 81 7.49 -12.85 15.86
N SER A 82 6.57 -13.04 14.90
CA SER A 82 6.43 -12.14 13.75
C SER A 82 6.17 -10.70 14.18
N ASP A 83 5.26 -10.47 15.14
CA ASP A 83 4.95 -9.14 15.66
C ASP A 83 6.18 -8.46 16.30
N GLU A 84 6.90 -9.20 17.14
CA GLU A 84 8.11 -8.70 17.79
C GLU A 84 9.22 -8.40 16.76
N THR A 85 9.34 -9.23 15.72
CA THR A 85 10.29 -9.02 14.64
C THR A 85 9.99 -7.72 13.88
N VAL A 86 8.72 -7.50 13.50
CA VAL A 86 8.31 -6.28 12.81
C VAL A 86 8.56 -5.05 13.69
N ARG A 87 8.20 -5.09 14.98
CA ARG A 87 8.41 -3.98 15.91
C ARG A 87 9.88 -3.64 16.07
N ARG A 88 10.72 -4.62 16.39
CA ARG A 88 12.17 -4.40 16.57
C ARG A 88 12.86 -3.91 15.30
N ALA A 89 12.55 -4.50 14.15
CA ALA A 89 13.12 -4.07 12.88
C ALA A 89 12.70 -2.63 12.54
N SER A 90 11.44 -2.28 12.81
CA SER A 90 10.92 -0.94 12.58
C SER A 90 11.58 0.10 13.48
N ASP A 91 11.64 -0.14 14.79
CA ASP A 91 12.28 0.76 15.74
C ASP A 91 13.74 1.01 15.38
N LYS A 92 14.48 -0.08 15.10
CA LYS A 92 15.88 0.03 14.69
C LYS A 92 16.06 0.81 13.39
N TRP A 93 15.21 0.52 12.38
CA TRP A 93 15.26 1.22 11.10
C TRP A 93 15.07 2.72 11.28
N PHE A 94 14.05 3.10 12.02
CA PHE A 94 13.73 4.50 12.21
C PHE A 94 14.74 5.24 13.07
N GLN A 95 15.39 4.59 14.03
CA GLN A 95 16.50 5.15 14.80
C GLN A 95 17.76 5.36 13.94
N GLU A 96 18.08 4.43 13.06
CA GLU A 96 19.27 4.49 12.19
C GLU A 96 19.09 5.44 11.00
N ASN A 97 17.86 5.77 10.63
CA ASN A 97 17.54 6.60 9.45
C ASN A 97 16.70 7.83 9.81
N PRO A 98 17.18 8.72 10.67
CA PRO A 98 16.42 9.87 11.15
C PRO A 98 16.01 10.84 10.03
N THR A 99 16.75 10.88 8.93
CA THR A 99 16.43 11.72 7.77
C THR A 99 15.20 11.26 7.00
N CYS A 100 14.79 10.02 7.14
CA CYS A 100 13.53 9.54 6.58
C CYS A 100 12.31 10.21 7.23
N HIS A 101 12.51 10.92 8.36
CA HIS A 101 11.45 11.48 9.20
C HIS A 101 11.33 13.00 9.14
N VAL A 102 12.36 13.71 8.70
CA VAL A 102 12.45 15.16 8.89
C VAL A 102 11.38 15.91 8.10
N THR A 103 10.78 15.31 7.10
CA THR A 103 9.83 16.02 6.25
C THR A 103 8.49 15.33 6.03
N ARG A 104 8.36 14.02 6.23
CA ARG A 104 7.10 13.28 5.99
C ARG A 104 7.10 11.86 6.56
N GLU A 105 5.94 11.44 6.96
CA GLU A 105 5.64 10.09 7.40
C GLU A 105 5.98 9.08 6.32
N SER A 106 6.83 8.12 6.65
CA SER A 106 7.01 6.92 5.84
C SER A 106 6.02 5.88 6.33
N GLU A 107 5.33 5.24 5.41
CA GLU A 107 4.35 4.20 5.72
C GLU A 107 4.71 2.93 4.98
N ILE A 108 4.60 1.82 5.67
CA ILE A 108 4.91 0.50 5.15
C ILE A 108 3.77 -0.44 5.55
N ILE A 109 3.26 -1.18 4.58
CA ILE A 109 2.43 -2.35 4.85
C ILE A 109 3.34 -3.56 4.77
N VAL A 110 3.35 -4.37 5.81
CA VAL A 110 4.05 -5.66 5.86
C VAL A 110 3.00 -6.76 5.90
N GLY A 111 3.12 -7.74 5.03
CA GLY A 111 2.29 -8.95 5.03
C GLY A 111 3.14 -10.19 5.23
N HIS A 112 2.66 -11.16 6.02
CA HIS A 112 3.28 -12.47 6.18
C HIS A 112 2.26 -13.57 5.90
N VAL A 113 2.60 -14.42 4.94
CA VAL A 113 1.67 -15.45 4.45
C VAL A 113 1.41 -16.55 5.46
N GLY A 114 2.41 -16.91 6.27
CA GLY A 114 2.30 -18.00 7.26
C GLY A 114 1.32 -17.66 8.39
N ASP A 115 1.28 -16.41 8.80
CA ASP A 115 0.38 -15.94 9.86
C ASP A 115 -0.93 -15.37 9.29
N ALA A 116 -1.03 -15.18 7.97
CA ALA A 116 -2.12 -14.46 7.28
C ALA A 116 -2.40 -13.08 7.91
N MET A 117 -1.33 -12.38 8.28
CA MET A 117 -1.36 -11.11 9.01
C MET A 117 -0.82 -9.97 8.19
N LEU A 118 -1.30 -8.78 8.50
CA LEU A 118 -0.75 -7.51 8.02
C LEU A 118 -0.30 -6.65 9.20
N TRP A 119 0.77 -5.90 9.00
CA TRP A 119 1.21 -4.83 9.89
C TRP A 119 1.27 -3.53 9.12
N HIS A 120 0.77 -2.48 9.71
CA HIS A 120 0.99 -1.12 9.26
C HIS A 120 2.08 -0.50 10.13
N VAL A 121 3.16 -0.09 9.50
CA VAL A 121 4.29 0.57 10.13
C VAL A 121 4.32 2.01 9.66
N SER A 122 4.21 2.93 10.61
CA SER A 122 4.37 4.36 10.36
C SER A 122 5.50 4.93 11.22
N GLY A 123 6.32 5.81 10.64
CA GLY A 123 7.43 6.44 11.34
C GLY A 123 7.20 7.93 11.49
N VAL A 124 7.17 8.41 12.74
CA VAL A 124 7.10 9.83 13.08
C VAL A 124 8.15 10.14 14.15
N LEU A 125 9.00 11.12 13.90
CA LEU A 125 9.97 11.62 14.88
C LEU A 125 10.84 10.50 15.53
N ASN A 126 11.46 9.67 14.73
CA ASN A 126 12.35 8.58 15.15
C ASN A 126 11.67 7.48 15.98
N LYS A 127 10.36 7.38 15.94
CA LYS A 127 9.60 6.30 16.56
C LYS A 127 8.80 5.56 15.50
N ALA A 128 8.82 4.24 15.56
CA ALA A 128 7.91 3.41 14.82
C ALA A 128 6.58 3.29 15.59
N THR A 129 5.48 3.40 14.88
CA THR A 129 4.18 2.93 15.33
C THR A 129 3.86 1.70 14.50
N VAL A 130 3.69 0.56 15.16
CA VAL A 130 3.37 -0.71 14.50
C VAL A 130 1.98 -1.13 14.96
N MET A 131 1.06 -1.24 14.02
CA MET A 131 -0.28 -1.78 14.24
C MET A 131 -0.38 -3.12 13.51
N GLN A 132 -0.82 -4.13 14.22
CA GLN A 132 -1.03 -5.47 13.70
C GLN A 132 -2.51 -5.66 13.38
N TYR A 133 -2.78 -6.37 12.31
CA TYR A 133 -4.12 -6.69 11.83
C TYR A 133 -4.20 -8.17 11.50
N ASP A 134 -5.27 -8.82 11.94
CA ASP A 134 -5.65 -10.18 11.58
C ASP A 134 -7.09 -10.16 11.03
N LYS A 135 -7.61 -11.31 10.68
CA LYS A 135 -8.98 -11.44 10.13
C LYS A 135 -10.09 -10.96 11.06
N ASP A 136 -9.79 -10.88 12.35
CA ASP A 136 -10.74 -10.45 13.39
C ASP A 136 -10.58 -8.96 13.71
N THR A 137 -9.54 -8.32 13.18
CA THR A 137 -9.25 -6.91 13.37
C THR A 137 -9.78 -6.10 12.20
N VAL A 138 -10.77 -5.26 12.46
CA VAL A 138 -11.24 -4.29 11.46
C VAL A 138 -10.14 -3.27 11.25
N MET A 139 -9.51 -3.29 10.08
CA MET A 139 -8.54 -2.26 9.71
C MET A 139 -9.25 -0.91 9.63
N GLN A 140 -8.97 -0.01 10.55
CA GLN A 140 -9.34 1.38 10.40
C GLN A 140 -8.35 2.04 9.45
N TYR A 141 -8.75 2.19 8.20
CA TYR A 141 -7.93 2.68 7.09
C TYR A 141 -7.60 4.18 7.13
N ASP A 142 -8.03 4.91 8.14
CA ASP A 142 -7.92 6.37 8.21
C ASP A 142 -6.49 6.92 8.06
N LYS A 143 -5.46 6.08 8.14
CA LYS A 143 -4.07 6.54 8.15
C LYS A 143 -3.16 5.93 7.09
N ALA A 144 -3.45 4.74 6.58
CA ALA A 144 -2.55 4.04 5.68
C ALA A 144 -2.68 4.48 4.21
N ILE A 145 -3.79 5.06 3.82
CA ILE A 145 -4.15 5.16 2.41
C ILE A 145 -4.09 6.58 1.88
N THR A 146 -4.43 7.57 2.65
CA THR A 146 -4.45 8.93 2.11
C THR A 146 -4.22 9.98 3.18
N ARG A 147 -3.23 10.85 2.95
CA ARG A 147 -3.20 12.17 3.57
C ARG A 147 -4.28 13.11 3.02
N ASN A 148 -5.07 12.66 2.08
CA ASN A 148 -6.12 13.46 1.48
C ASN A 148 -7.47 12.91 1.95
N SER A 149 -8.02 13.52 2.99
CA SER A 149 -9.32 13.21 3.59
C SER A 149 -10.51 13.28 2.60
N LEU A 150 -10.26 13.71 1.38
CA LEU A 150 -11.26 13.85 0.31
C LEU A 150 -11.20 12.72 -0.72
N SER A 151 -10.36 11.69 -0.55
CA SER A 151 -10.28 10.62 -1.54
C SER A 151 -11.42 9.62 -1.37
N LEU A 152 -11.95 9.15 -2.49
CA LEU A 152 -12.96 8.08 -2.53
C LEU A 152 -12.39 6.74 -2.05
N ALA A 153 -11.07 6.61 -1.97
CA ALA A 153 -10.41 5.36 -1.62
C ALA A 153 -10.76 4.85 -0.21
N PRO A 154 -10.67 5.66 0.88
CA PRO A 154 -11.14 5.24 2.20
C PRO A 154 -12.61 4.87 2.19
N PHE A 155 -13.47 5.66 1.53
CA PHE A 155 -14.90 5.39 1.44
C PHE A 155 -15.19 4.00 0.86
N LEU A 156 -14.50 3.61 -0.21
CA LEU A 156 -14.71 2.29 -0.83
C LEU A 156 -14.36 1.16 0.12
N THR A 157 -13.26 1.30 0.87
CA THR A 157 -12.86 0.27 1.83
C THR A 157 -13.78 0.24 3.04
N GLU A 158 -14.14 1.36 3.62
CA GLU A 158 -15.06 1.42 4.77
C GLU A 158 -16.42 0.81 4.49
N HIS A 159 -16.94 0.98 3.26
CA HIS A 159 -18.30 0.55 2.94
C HIS A 159 -18.41 -0.81 2.27
N PHE A 160 -17.34 -1.28 1.62
CA PHE A 160 -17.38 -2.53 0.84
C PHE A 160 -16.42 -3.60 1.34
N TYR A 161 -15.57 -3.29 2.31
CA TYR A 161 -14.69 -4.28 2.90
C TYR A 161 -15.41 -5.11 3.96
N ASP A 162 -15.19 -6.43 3.88
CA ASP A 162 -15.56 -7.40 4.90
C ASP A 162 -14.44 -8.46 4.93
N PRO A 163 -13.91 -8.83 6.11
CA PRO A 163 -12.84 -9.81 6.23
C PRO A 163 -13.25 -11.24 5.81
N ASN A 164 -14.53 -11.49 5.63
CA ASN A 164 -15.03 -12.77 5.12
C ASN A 164 -15.14 -12.82 3.58
N LEU A 165 -14.82 -11.72 2.89
CA LEU A 165 -14.87 -11.68 1.44
C LEU A 165 -13.82 -12.62 0.82
N PRO A 166 -14.19 -13.28 -0.31
CA PRO A 166 -13.22 -14.02 -1.10
C PRO A 166 -12.07 -13.14 -1.58
N ILE A 167 -10.88 -13.69 -1.66
CA ILE A 167 -9.68 -12.97 -2.11
C ILE A 167 -9.90 -12.30 -3.47
N SER A 168 -10.57 -12.95 -4.42
CA SER A 168 -10.88 -12.35 -5.73
C SER A 168 -11.76 -11.09 -5.66
N THR A 169 -12.58 -10.97 -4.63
CA THR A 169 -13.36 -9.76 -4.35
C THR A 169 -12.47 -8.68 -3.75
N LEU A 170 -11.58 -9.04 -2.82
CA LEU A 170 -10.60 -8.12 -2.23
C LEU A 170 -9.60 -7.60 -3.28
N GLU A 171 -9.16 -8.44 -4.21
CA GLU A 171 -8.36 -8.01 -5.36
C GLU A 171 -9.08 -6.91 -6.16
N THR A 172 -10.36 -7.13 -6.43
CA THR A 172 -11.19 -6.16 -7.15
C THR A 172 -11.34 -4.87 -6.36
N LEU A 173 -11.60 -4.95 -5.06
CA LEU A 173 -11.75 -3.79 -4.18
C LEU A 173 -10.43 -3.00 -4.09
N ALA A 174 -9.30 -3.68 -3.92
CA ALA A 174 -7.99 -3.06 -3.88
C ALA A 174 -7.66 -2.36 -5.22
N ALA A 175 -7.88 -3.04 -6.35
CA ALA A 175 -7.67 -2.46 -7.67
C ALA A 175 -8.57 -1.24 -7.91
N LEU A 176 -9.85 -1.33 -7.53
CA LEU A 176 -10.83 -0.25 -7.69
C LEU A 176 -10.43 0.99 -6.86
N THR A 177 -9.92 0.78 -5.66
CA THR A 177 -9.43 1.83 -4.77
C THR A 177 -8.28 2.60 -5.42
N ILE A 178 -7.27 1.92 -5.95
CA ILE A 178 -6.14 2.56 -6.67
C ILE A 178 -6.63 3.25 -7.95
N TRP A 179 -7.50 2.59 -8.72
CA TRP A 179 -8.06 3.09 -9.95
C TRP A 179 -8.85 4.39 -9.78
N TYR A 180 -9.66 4.50 -8.71
CA TYR A 180 -10.35 5.75 -8.38
C TYR A 180 -9.38 6.81 -7.89
N GLY A 181 -8.36 6.45 -7.12
CA GLY A 181 -7.32 7.38 -6.70
C GLY A 181 -6.63 8.06 -7.90
N GLU A 182 -6.33 7.29 -8.95
CA GLU A 182 -5.75 7.83 -10.19
C GLU A 182 -6.69 8.79 -10.92
N ARG A 183 -8.00 8.53 -10.91
CA ARG A 183 -9.01 9.32 -11.67
C ARG A 183 -9.55 10.55 -10.94
N GLN A 184 -9.31 10.68 -9.65
CA GLN A 184 -9.74 11.87 -8.90
C GLN A 184 -8.91 13.14 -9.18
N GLY A 185 -8.16 13.14 -10.28
CA GLY A 185 -7.34 14.28 -10.68
C GLY A 185 -6.04 14.41 -9.91
N ASN A 186 -5.71 13.40 -9.10
CA ASN A 186 -4.43 13.33 -8.43
C ASN A 186 -3.35 12.88 -9.41
N THR A 187 -2.55 13.85 -9.86
CA THR A 187 -1.45 13.58 -10.82
C THR A 187 -0.34 12.71 -10.24
N THR A 188 -0.38 12.47 -8.93
CA THR A 188 0.66 11.74 -8.20
C THR A 188 0.37 10.26 -8.01
N ILE A 189 -0.86 9.80 -8.28
CA ILE A 189 -1.25 8.39 -8.23
C ILE A 189 -1.37 7.87 -9.66
N ARG A 190 -0.57 6.88 -10.05
CA ARG A 190 -0.64 6.30 -11.38
C ARG A 190 -0.21 4.85 -11.42
N GLY A 191 -0.97 4.09 -12.23
CA GLY A 191 -0.72 2.67 -12.44
C GLY A 191 -1.11 1.82 -11.25
N LEU A 192 -1.12 0.54 -11.44
CA LEU A 192 -1.51 -0.47 -10.47
C LEU A 192 -0.42 -1.53 -10.37
N ASP A 193 -0.10 -1.93 -9.15
CA ASP A 193 0.68 -3.12 -8.83
C ASP A 193 0.00 -3.84 -7.67
N GLY A 194 0.20 -5.14 -7.54
CA GLY A 194 -0.41 -5.89 -6.47
C GLY A 194 0.19 -7.27 -6.26
N VAL A 195 -0.09 -7.80 -5.09
CA VAL A 195 0.26 -9.16 -4.67
C VAL A 195 -0.94 -9.75 -3.95
N THR A 196 -1.25 -10.97 -4.28
CA THR A 196 -2.24 -11.81 -3.61
C THR A 196 -1.51 -12.86 -2.80
N CYS A 197 -1.92 -13.03 -1.55
CA CYS A 197 -1.46 -14.11 -0.69
C CYS A 197 -2.67 -14.94 -0.30
N GLU A 198 -2.81 -16.14 -0.84
CA GLU A 198 -3.96 -16.99 -0.61
C GLU A 198 -3.51 -18.42 -0.30
N ASN A 199 -4.03 -19.01 0.79
CA ASN A 199 -3.73 -20.38 1.20
C ASN A 199 -2.22 -20.68 1.28
N GLY A 200 -1.42 -19.74 1.75
CA GLY A 200 0.02 -19.90 1.87
C GLY A 200 0.82 -19.61 0.58
N ILE A 201 0.16 -19.22 -0.51
CA ILE A 201 0.79 -18.96 -1.81
C ILE A 201 0.82 -17.46 -2.07
N ILE A 202 1.99 -16.95 -2.47
CA ILE A 202 2.19 -15.56 -2.89
C ILE A 202 2.16 -15.51 -4.41
N GLU A 203 1.28 -14.68 -4.96
CA GLU A 203 1.18 -14.41 -6.40
C GLU A 203 1.32 -12.91 -6.67
N GLU A 204 2.37 -12.51 -7.36
CA GLU A 204 2.52 -11.15 -7.88
C GLU A 204 1.60 -10.94 -9.09
N TRP A 205 0.91 -9.81 -9.15
CA TRP A 205 0.02 -9.53 -10.27
C TRP A 205 0.79 -9.32 -11.57
N SER A 206 0.55 -10.21 -12.51
CA SER A 206 1.10 -10.11 -13.86
C SER A 206 0.52 -8.91 -14.61
N ALA A 207 1.18 -8.46 -15.67
CA ALA A 207 0.67 -7.41 -16.55
C ALA A 207 -0.73 -7.76 -17.11
N GLU A 208 -0.98 -9.03 -17.41
CA GLU A 208 -2.27 -9.50 -17.88
C GLU A 208 -3.34 -9.40 -16.78
N LYS A 209 -3.04 -9.81 -15.54
CA LYS A 209 -3.94 -9.69 -14.39
C LYS A 209 -4.27 -8.22 -14.12
N ILE A 210 -3.27 -7.34 -14.15
CA ILE A 210 -3.46 -5.89 -13.98
C ILE A 210 -4.37 -5.32 -15.09
N ALA A 211 -4.17 -5.72 -16.34
CA ALA A 211 -5.02 -5.28 -17.43
C ALA A 211 -6.49 -5.72 -17.25
N LYS A 212 -6.71 -6.98 -16.85
CA LYS A 212 -8.05 -7.50 -16.52
C LYS A 212 -8.69 -6.75 -15.35
N MET A 213 -7.92 -6.43 -14.31
CA MET A 213 -8.41 -5.64 -13.18
C MET A 213 -8.82 -4.22 -13.60
N ASN A 214 -8.01 -3.55 -14.40
CA ASN A 214 -8.36 -2.22 -14.92
C ASN A 214 -9.66 -2.26 -15.74
N GLN A 215 -9.81 -3.23 -16.63
CA GLN A 215 -11.04 -3.41 -17.40
C GLN A 215 -12.25 -3.66 -16.49
N ARG A 216 -12.08 -4.49 -15.44
CA ARG A 216 -13.13 -4.75 -14.46
C ARG A 216 -13.53 -3.49 -13.70
N CYS A 217 -12.56 -2.66 -13.31
CA CYS A 217 -12.81 -1.37 -12.65
C CYS A 217 -13.61 -0.42 -13.56
N GLU A 218 -13.29 -0.36 -14.84
CA GLU A 218 -14.05 0.43 -15.82
C GLU A 218 -15.50 -0.04 -15.96
N LEU A 219 -15.72 -1.34 -16.01
CA LEU A 219 -17.07 -1.91 -16.06
C LEU A 219 -17.87 -1.62 -14.79
N ILE A 220 -17.26 -1.72 -13.62
CA ILE A 220 -17.92 -1.38 -12.35
C ILE A 220 -18.29 0.10 -12.34
N HIS A 221 -17.36 0.98 -12.72
CA HIS A 221 -17.62 2.42 -12.80
C HIS A 221 -18.78 2.74 -13.77
N ALA A 222 -18.78 2.12 -14.94
CA ALA A 222 -19.84 2.33 -15.92
C ALA A 222 -21.21 1.89 -15.37
N ARG A 223 -21.29 0.78 -14.65
CA ARG A 223 -22.53 0.32 -14.01
C ARG A 223 -23.01 1.26 -12.91
N ILE A 224 -22.11 1.75 -12.07
CA ILE A 224 -22.44 2.75 -11.02
C ILE A 224 -22.99 4.01 -11.69
N LYS A 225 -22.34 4.49 -12.74
CA LYS A 225 -22.78 5.68 -13.48
C LYS A 225 -24.16 5.47 -14.09
N ALA A 226 -24.43 4.33 -14.74
CA ALA A 226 -25.74 4.02 -15.31
C ALA A 226 -26.82 3.98 -14.23
N ALA A 227 -26.57 3.32 -13.10
CA ALA A 227 -27.53 3.24 -11.99
C ALA A 227 -27.88 4.61 -11.39
N ILE A 228 -26.93 5.56 -11.38
CA ILE A 228 -27.20 6.94 -10.91
C ILE A 228 -28.04 7.75 -11.92
N VAL A 229 -27.85 7.50 -13.22
CA VAL A 229 -28.55 8.25 -14.29
C VAL A 229 -29.97 7.72 -14.51
N GLU A 230 -30.21 6.43 -14.24
CA GLU A 230 -31.51 5.77 -14.39
C GLU A 230 -32.43 5.91 -13.18
N SER A 231 -31.91 6.46 -12.06
CA SER A 231 -32.65 6.74 -10.83
C SER A 231 -33.26 8.15 -10.84
#